data_25546b92abaa018150d41946f68e6392
#
_entry.id   25546b92abaa018150d41946f68e6392
#
_cell.length_a   1.000
_cell.length_b   1.000
_cell.length_c   1.000
_cell.angle_alpha   90.00
_cell.angle_beta   90.00
_cell.angle_gamma   90.00
#
_symmetry.space_group_name_H-M   'P 1'
#
loop_
_entity.id
_entity.type
_entity.pdbx_description
1 polymer ?
#
loop_
_entity_poly.entity_id
_entity_poly.type
_entity_poly.pdbx_seq_one_letter_code
_entity_poly.pdbx_strand_id
1 'polypeptide(L)'
;MEYKTLQELLDKIRELQTKFSPGQKLVAAYVVANSYKLPFLSITQLAKEIGVSENTIIKFCNQLGYTKFGQFKRAFSDFAHESLVTANALPERRNEDVFTHNMEVDIASIRSTLTDPSNHNALGKLLDMIDKAKSIYITGGRASGYMAGLFSNSLRYLGLKVYAVEFGMGDYWDKLSIIDKDDLVIAISLPKYTAGVVDVLRRIHQLQIPLVLITDTGLSPALGYADPVFHVDVESGYYFPCYAGCLALISTICRAVDDRRQGGHHDRLTRLERELMDQGVFL
;
A
#
# COMPACT_ATOMS: atom_id res chain seq x y z
N MET A 1 17.32 -16.33 21.43
CA MET A 1 15.88 -16.17 21.74
C MET A 1 15.21 -15.77 20.45
N GLU A 2 14.23 -16.51 20.00
CA GLU A 2 13.42 -16.12 18.83
C GLU A 2 12.14 -15.49 19.39
N TYR A 3 11.91 -14.21 19.10
CA TYR A 3 10.61 -13.57 19.38
C TYR A 3 9.58 -14.17 18.44
N LYS A 4 8.40 -14.50 18.95
CA LYS A 4 7.33 -15.11 18.15
C LYS A 4 6.51 -14.09 17.37
N THR A 5 6.42 -12.85 17.85
CA THR A 5 5.64 -11.80 17.21
C THR A 5 6.42 -10.49 17.12
N LEU A 6 6.04 -9.63 16.18
CA LEU A 6 6.57 -8.27 16.07
C LEU A 6 6.35 -7.50 17.38
N GLN A 7 5.17 -7.66 17.99
CA GLN A 7 4.82 -6.97 19.23
C GLN A 7 5.78 -7.33 20.37
N GLU A 8 6.09 -8.63 20.54
CA GLU A 8 7.07 -9.08 21.55
C GLU A 8 8.47 -8.45 21.35
N LEU A 9 8.92 -8.34 20.09
CA LEU A 9 10.18 -7.69 19.76
C LEU A 9 10.15 -6.19 20.07
N LEU A 10 9.07 -5.50 19.70
CA LEU A 10 8.90 -4.07 19.96
C LEU A 10 8.80 -3.78 21.46
N ASP A 11 8.12 -4.61 22.23
CA ASP A 11 8.03 -4.49 23.69
C ASP A 11 9.40 -4.74 24.34
N LYS A 12 10.17 -5.69 23.83
CA LYS A 12 11.55 -5.90 24.28
C LYS A 12 12.45 -4.70 23.98
N ILE A 13 12.31 -4.07 22.85
CA ILE A 13 13.04 -2.84 22.52
C ILE A 13 12.68 -1.73 23.52
N ARG A 14 11.41 -1.57 23.87
CA ARG A 14 10.95 -0.61 24.88
C ARG A 14 11.52 -0.91 26.27
N GLU A 15 11.50 -2.17 26.69
CA GLU A 15 12.08 -2.62 27.98
C GLU A 15 13.57 -2.28 28.08
N LEU A 16 14.32 -2.49 26.99
CA LEU A 16 15.76 -2.26 26.97
C LEU A 16 16.17 -0.80 26.75
N GLN A 17 15.21 0.12 26.58
CA GLN A 17 15.48 1.52 26.20
C GLN A 17 16.44 2.24 27.16
N THR A 18 16.41 1.91 28.46
CA THR A 18 17.32 2.48 29.47
C THR A 18 18.76 1.96 29.36
N LYS A 19 18.95 0.79 28.74
CA LYS A 19 20.26 0.12 28.58
C LYS A 19 20.95 0.50 27.27
N PHE A 20 20.26 1.19 26.36
CA PHE A 20 20.79 1.59 25.08
C PHE A 20 21.69 2.81 25.20
N SER A 21 22.82 2.80 24.47
CA SER A 21 23.64 3.99 24.26
C SER A 21 22.86 5.06 23.46
N PRO A 22 23.29 6.33 23.42
CA PRO A 22 22.61 7.37 22.65
C PRO A 22 22.35 6.99 21.19
N GLY A 23 23.34 6.43 20.49
CA GLY A 23 23.16 5.97 19.11
C GLY A 23 22.20 4.79 19.00
N GLN A 24 22.20 3.86 19.93
CA GLN A 24 21.26 2.73 19.94
C GLN A 24 19.83 3.17 20.25
N LYS A 25 19.64 4.25 21.04
CA LYS A 25 18.30 4.85 21.25
C LYS A 25 17.73 5.42 19.95
N LEU A 26 18.57 6.01 19.10
CA LEU A 26 18.15 6.46 17.76
C LEU A 26 17.73 5.28 16.88
N VAL A 27 18.52 4.16 16.92
CA VAL A 27 18.14 2.94 16.20
C VAL A 27 16.82 2.38 16.75
N ALA A 28 16.64 2.31 18.06
CA ALA A 28 15.40 1.84 18.68
C ALA A 28 14.20 2.68 18.26
N ALA A 29 14.30 4.00 18.32
CA ALA A 29 13.25 4.93 17.92
C ALA A 29 12.88 4.76 16.43
N TYR A 30 13.89 4.65 15.57
CA TYR A 30 13.67 4.41 14.14
C TYR A 30 12.97 3.07 13.89
N VAL A 31 13.44 1.99 14.53
CA VAL A 31 12.87 0.64 14.40
C VAL A 31 11.41 0.61 14.83
N VAL A 32 11.08 1.22 15.96
CA VAL A 32 9.68 1.29 16.46
C VAL A 32 8.79 2.08 15.51
N ALA A 33 9.29 3.20 14.96
CA ALA A 33 8.51 4.06 14.08
C ALA A 33 8.45 3.56 12.62
N ASN A 34 9.42 2.74 12.18
CA ASN A 34 9.59 2.35 10.78
C ASN A 34 9.85 0.84 10.62
N SER A 35 9.26 0.00 11.48
CA SER A 35 9.43 -1.45 11.46
C SER A 35 9.15 -2.07 10.07
N TYR A 36 8.20 -1.51 9.35
CA TYR A 36 7.81 -1.91 8.00
C TYR A 36 8.90 -1.71 6.93
N LYS A 37 9.84 -0.76 7.14
CA LYS A 37 10.94 -0.50 6.20
C LYS A 37 12.11 -1.48 6.35
N LEU A 38 12.28 -2.06 7.54
CA LEU A 38 13.44 -2.87 7.86
C LEU A 38 13.68 -4.06 6.92
N PRO A 39 12.65 -4.80 6.45
CA PRO A 39 12.84 -5.88 5.48
C PRO A 39 13.49 -5.46 4.18
N PHE A 40 13.46 -4.18 3.84
CA PHE A 40 13.88 -3.66 2.53
C PHE A 40 15.18 -2.85 2.59
N LEU A 41 15.69 -2.53 3.79
CA LEU A 41 16.91 -1.74 3.96
C LEU A 41 18.14 -2.62 4.11
N SER A 42 19.25 -2.21 3.49
CA SER A 42 20.58 -2.69 3.85
C SER A 42 21.05 -2.02 5.15
N ILE A 43 22.04 -2.61 5.83
CA ILE A 43 22.60 -1.99 7.04
C ILE A 43 23.20 -0.61 6.74
N THR A 44 23.81 -0.44 5.59
CA THR A 44 24.40 0.83 5.13
C THR A 44 23.31 1.89 4.89
N GLN A 45 22.19 1.52 4.28
CA GLN A 45 21.04 2.42 4.09
C GLN A 45 20.42 2.81 5.43
N LEU A 46 20.21 1.83 6.32
CA LEU A 46 19.67 2.08 7.66
C LEU A 46 20.58 3.00 8.48
N ALA A 47 21.90 2.76 8.45
CA ALA A 47 22.90 3.60 9.11
C ALA A 47 22.84 5.05 8.63
N LYS A 48 22.73 5.24 7.32
CA LYS A 48 22.63 6.56 6.67
C LYS A 48 21.32 7.27 7.04
N GLU A 49 20.19 6.57 7.06
CA GLU A 49 18.88 7.15 7.39
C GLU A 49 18.81 7.61 8.86
N ILE A 50 19.41 6.84 9.77
CA ILE A 50 19.41 7.16 11.21
C ILE A 50 20.52 8.16 11.58
N GLY A 51 21.58 8.26 10.79
CA GLY A 51 22.77 9.05 11.13
C GLY A 51 23.68 8.38 12.15
N VAL A 52 23.80 7.05 12.13
CA VAL A 52 24.66 6.25 13.04
C VAL A 52 25.63 5.37 12.24
N SER A 53 26.62 4.81 12.93
CA SER A 53 27.51 3.81 12.31
C SER A 53 26.83 2.43 12.18
N GLU A 54 27.21 1.65 11.16
CA GLU A 54 26.77 0.25 11.02
C GLU A 54 27.07 -0.57 12.28
N ASN A 55 28.22 -0.32 12.93
CA ASN A 55 28.59 -0.98 14.17
C ASN A 55 27.62 -0.68 15.31
N THR A 56 27.03 0.52 15.34
CA THR A 56 25.98 0.87 16.32
C THR A 56 24.73 0.01 16.11
N ILE A 57 24.35 -0.22 14.85
CA ILE A 57 23.21 -1.10 14.49
C ILE A 57 23.51 -2.55 14.87
N ILE A 58 24.71 -3.05 14.59
CA ILE A 58 25.12 -4.42 14.97
C ILE A 58 25.07 -4.60 16.48
N LYS A 59 25.59 -3.64 17.26
CA LYS A 59 25.54 -3.69 18.72
C LYS A 59 24.09 -3.65 19.25
N PHE A 60 23.21 -2.90 18.61
CA PHE A 60 21.78 -2.89 18.92
C PHE A 60 21.15 -4.26 18.66
N CYS A 61 21.40 -4.87 17.50
CA CYS A 61 20.92 -6.21 17.16
C CYS A 61 21.40 -7.26 18.19
N ASN A 62 22.67 -7.18 18.59
CA ASN A 62 23.24 -8.11 19.59
C ASN A 62 22.54 -8.01 20.96
N GLN A 63 22.15 -6.81 21.39
CA GLN A 63 21.39 -6.64 22.64
C GLN A 63 19.99 -7.26 22.57
N LEU A 64 19.43 -7.40 21.38
CA LEU A 64 18.16 -8.08 21.13
C LEU A 64 18.32 -9.58 20.88
N GLY A 65 19.57 -10.12 20.93
CA GLY A 65 19.86 -11.54 20.76
C GLY A 65 20.15 -11.97 19.32
N TYR A 66 20.25 -11.03 18.37
CA TYR A 66 20.61 -11.33 16.99
C TYR A 66 22.11 -11.16 16.74
N THR A 67 22.78 -12.19 16.24
CA THR A 67 24.23 -12.15 15.98
C THR A 67 24.61 -11.40 14.71
N LYS A 68 23.67 -11.23 13.77
CA LYS A 68 23.87 -10.55 12.48
C LYS A 68 22.67 -9.69 12.14
N PHE A 69 22.90 -8.54 11.50
CA PHE A 69 21.83 -7.69 11.00
C PHE A 69 20.86 -8.43 10.08
N GLY A 70 21.36 -9.35 9.24
CA GLY A 70 20.51 -10.16 8.36
C GLY A 70 19.48 -11.02 9.11
N GLN A 71 19.82 -11.53 10.31
CA GLN A 71 18.86 -12.26 11.15
C GLN A 71 17.80 -11.33 11.73
N PHE A 72 18.22 -10.17 12.25
CA PHE A 72 17.32 -9.14 12.75
C PHE A 72 16.36 -8.68 11.65
N LYS A 73 16.87 -8.37 10.47
CA LYS A 73 16.07 -8.00 9.29
C LYS A 73 15.08 -9.10 8.89
N ARG A 74 15.52 -10.37 8.88
CA ARG A 74 14.69 -11.52 8.54
C ARG A 74 13.52 -11.67 9.52
N ALA A 75 13.74 -11.44 10.82
CA ALA A 75 12.67 -11.49 11.81
C ALA A 75 11.50 -10.54 11.46
N PHE A 76 11.78 -9.33 10.97
CA PHE A 76 10.72 -8.43 10.50
C PHE A 76 10.02 -8.93 9.23
N SER A 77 10.74 -9.60 8.33
CA SER A 77 10.14 -10.24 7.16
C SER A 77 9.25 -11.42 7.57
N ASP A 78 9.70 -12.21 8.53
CA ASP A 78 8.99 -13.38 9.03
C ASP A 78 7.74 -12.95 9.81
N PHE A 79 7.81 -11.91 10.63
CA PHE A 79 6.64 -11.33 11.31
C PHE A 79 5.61 -10.79 10.33
N ALA A 80 6.05 -10.09 9.28
CA ALA A 80 5.17 -9.66 8.20
C ALA A 80 4.54 -10.86 7.47
N HIS A 81 5.30 -11.95 7.32
CA HIS A 81 4.82 -13.20 6.73
C HIS A 81 3.89 -13.96 7.70
N GLU A 82 4.22 -14.00 8.99
CA GLU A 82 3.47 -14.73 10.01
C GLU A 82 2.15 -14.03 10.37
N SER A 83 2.09 -12.71 10.37
CA SER A 83 0.82 -11.97 10.44
C SER A 83 -0.08 -12.28 9.25
N LEU A 84 0.50 -12.59 8.08
CA LEU A 84 -0.22 -13.07 6.90
C LEU A 84 -0.60 -14.56 6.99
N VAL A 85 0.15 -15.37 7.77
CA VAL A 85 -0.07 -16.82 7.94
C VAL A 85 -0.99 -17.09 9.13
N THR A 86 -0.91 -16.34 10.22
CA THR A 86 -1.80 -16.47 11.38
C THR A 86 -3.21 -15.93 11.11
N ALA A 87 -3.34 -14.92 10.24
CA ALA A 87 -4.63 -14.59 9.63
C ALA A 87 -5.21 -15.77 8.82
N ASN A 88 -4.37 -16.76 8.48
CA ASN A 88 -4.73 -17.97 7.72
C ASN A 88 -4.92 -19.23 8.58
N ALA A 89 -4.86 -19.16 9.90
CA ALA A 89 -5.39 -20.22 10.75
C ALA A 89 -6.89 -20.25 10.51
N LEU A 90 -7.31 -21.19 9.66
CA LEU A 90 -8.73 -21.40 9.38
C LEU A 90 -9.47 -21.46 10.71
N PRO A 91 -10.41 -20.54 10.99
CA PRO A 91 -11.23 -20.65 12.18
C PRO A 91 -11.87 -22.04 12.15
N GLU A 92 -11.96 -22.73 13.30
CA GLU A 92 -12.72 -23.96 13.41
C GLU A 92 -14.12 -23.67 12.87
N ARG A 93 -14.41 -24.19 11.67
CA ARG A 93 -15.69 -24.02 10.98
C ARG A 93 -16.76 -24.78 11.77
N ARG A 94 -17.37 -24.10 12.73
CA ARG A 94 -18.57 -24.59 13.41
C ARG A 94 -19.76 -24.20 12.56
N ASN A 95 -20.41 -25.15 11.90
CA ASN A 95 -21.80 -25.16 11.39
C ASN A 95 -22.45 -23.83 10.97
N GLU A 96 -21.67 -22.81 10.64
CA GLU A 96 -22.16 -21.50 10.17
C GLU A 96 -22.37 -21.54 8.66
N ASP A 97 -23.36 -20.81 8.18
CA ASP A 97 -23.55 -20.58 6.77
C ASP A 97 -22.31 -19.88 6.18
N VAL A 98 -21.52 -20.62 5.41
CA VAL A 98 -20.25 -20.18 4.81
C VAL A 98 -20.46 -18.92 3.95
N PHE A 99 -21.60 -18.80 3.28
CA PHE A 99 -21.92 -17.64 2.45
C PHE A 99 -22.08 -16.40 3.33
N THR A 100 -22.93 -16.47 4.32
CA THR A 100 -23.18 -15.33 5.23
C THR A 100 -21.90 -14.92 5.96
N HIS A 101 -21.16 -15.88 6.51
CA HIS A 101 -19.91 -15.59 7.20
C HIS A 101 -18.88 -14.84 6.30
N ASN A 102 -18.67 -15.33 5.08
CA ASN A 102 -17.72 -14.70 4.16
C ASN A 102 -18.17 -13.31 3.71
N MET A 103 -19.46 -13.12 3.49
CA MET A 103 -20.00 -11.78 3.18
C MET A 103 -19.86 -10.81 4.36
N GLU A 104 -19.97 -11.28 5.59
CA GLU A 104 -19.74 -10.47 6.79
C GLU A 104 -18.28 -10.03 6.93
N VAL A 105 -17.32 -10.89 6.53
CA VAL A 105 -15.89 -10.52 6.44
C VAL A 105 -15.69 -9.34 5.47
N ASP A 106 -16.30 -9.42 4.28
CA ASP A 106 -16.23 -8.35 3.28
C ASP A 106 -16.87 -7.05 3.79
N ILE A 107 -18.03 -7.15 4.45
CA ILE A 107 -18.72 -5.99 5.06
C ILE A 107 -17.85 -5.38 6.16
N ALA A 108 -17.20 -6.19 6.98
CA ALA A 108 -16.31 -5.71 8.04
C ALA A 108 -15.10 -4.95 7.46
N SER A 109 -14.49 -5.48 6.40
CA SER A 109 -13.39 -4.80 5.68
C SER A 109 -13.83 -3.43 5.11
N ILE A 110 -15.01 -3.36 4.49
CA ILE A 110 -15.57 -2.10 3.99
C ILE A 110 -15.81 -1.12 5.16
N ARG A 111 -16.37 -1.60 6.26
CA ARG A 111 -16.67 -0.78 7.44
C ARG A 111 -15.40 -0.24 8.10
N SER A 112 -14.38 -1.08 8.25
CA SER A 112 -13.06 -0.69 8.78
C SER A 112 -12.42 0.39 7.91
N THR A 113 -12.43 0.21 6.59
CA THR A 113 -11.94 1.20 5.62
C THR A 113 -12.70 2.53 5.69
N LEU A 114 -14.03 2.48 5.87
CA LEU A 114 -14.89 3.65 6.01
C LEU A 114 -14.59 4.44 7.28
N THR A 115 -14.34 3.77 8.39
CA THR A 115 -14.17 4.39 9.70
C THR A 115 -12.76 4.91 9.96
N ASP A 116 -11.79 4.65 9.06
CA ASP A 116 -10.45 5.22 9.17
C ASP A 116 -10.49 6.74 8.85
N PRO A 117 -10.24 7.61 9.86
CA PRO A 117 -10.37 9.05 9.67
C PRO A 117 -9.31 9.63 8.72
N SER A 118 -8.20 8.93 8.47
CA SER A 118 -7.17 9.38 7.53
C SER A 118 -7.67 9.36 6.09
N ASN A 119 -8.57 8.43 5.73
CA ASN A 119 -9.13 8.28 4.40
C ASN A 119 -9.98 9.50 3.97
N HIS A 120 -10.70 10.12 4.91
CA HIS A 120 -11.48 11.34 4.63
C HIS A 120 -10.57 12.51 4.23
N ASN A 121 -9.47 12.71 4.95
CA ASN A 121 -8.48 13.74 4.63
C ASN A 121 -7.74 13.43 3.32
N ALA A 122 -7.41 12.16 3.10
CA ALA A 122 -6.74 11.69 1.89
C ALA A 122 -7.59 11.94 0.64
N LEU A 123 -8.91 11.77 0.72
CA LEU A 123 -9.82 11.98 -0.41
C LEU A 123 -9.78 13.42 -0.91
N GLY A 124 -9.86 14.41 -0.01
CA GLY A 124 -9.78 15.82 -0.41
C GLY A 124 -8.49 16.16 -1.14
N LYS A 125 -7.33 15.70 -0.58
CA LYS A 125 -6.02 15.89 -1.21
C LYS A 125 -5.93 15.21 -2.59
N LEU A 126 -6.42 13.97 -2.71
CA LEU A 126 -6.41 13.25 -3.97
C LEU A 126 -7.22 13.98 -5.05
N LEU A 127 -8.41 14.47 -4.71
CA LEU A 127 -9.24 15.22 -5.65
C LEU A 127 -8.52 16.48 -6.15
N ASP A 128 -7.84 17.22 -5.27
CA ASP A 128 -7.05 18.38 -5.66
C ASP A 128 -5.85 18.03 -6.56
N MET A 129 -5.24 16.85 -6.34
CA MET A 129 -4.15 16.34 -7.19
C MET A 129 -4.66 15.91 -8.57
N ILE A 130 -5.82 15.25 -8.62
CA ILE A 130 -6.46 14.85 -9.90
C ILE A 130 -6.79 16.06 -10.77
N ASP A 131 -7.28 17.14 -10.16
CA ASP A 131 -7.64 18.36 -10.91
C ASP A 131 -6.41 19.06 -11.52
N LYS A 132 -5.24 18.91 -10.90
CA LYS A 132 -3.99 19.52 -11.36
C LYS A 132 -3.20 18.64 -12.32
N ALA A 133 -3.44 17.34 -12.31
CA ALA A 133 -2.65 16.38 -13.06
C ALA A 133 -2.90 16.48 -14.56
N LYS A 134 -1.82 16.49 -15.33
CA LYS A 134 -1.86 16.39 -16.80
C LYS A 134 -2.28 15.00 -17.26
N SER A 135 -1.74 13.99 -16.61
CA SER A 135 -2.10 12.58 -16.80
C SER A 135 -2.01 11.84 -15.46
N ILE A 136 -2.75 10.75 -15.34
CA ILE A 136 -2.78 9.91 -14.14
C ILE A 136 -2.27 8.52 -14.52
N TYR A 137 -1.30 8.03 -13.77
CA TYR A 137 -0.74 6.69 -13.94
C TYR A 137 -1.12 5.84 -12.73
N ILE A 138 -1.81 4.73 -12.93
CA ILE A 138 -2.23 3.85 -11.83
C ILE A 138 -1.50 2.53 -11.94
N THR A 139 -0.87 2.10 -10.85
CA THR A 139 -0.03 0.91 -10.84
C THR A 139 -0.28 0.04 -9.60
N GLY A 140 0.06 -1.22 -9.73
CA GLY A 140 0.04 -2.21 -8.67
C GLY A 140 0.66 -3.52 -9.13
N GLY A 141 1.09 -4.34 -8.19
CA GLY A 141 1.63 -5.66 -8.50
C GLY A 141 0.61 -6.77 -8.24
N ARG A 142 0.61 -7.83 -9.05
CA ARG A 142 -0.24 -9.01 -8.85
C ARG A 142 -1.73 -8.64 -8.80
N ALA A 143 -2.47 -9.04 -7.75
CA ALA A 143 -3.90 -8.70 -7.60
C ALA A 143 -4.15 -7.18 -7.60
N SER A 144 -3.25 -6.39 -7.02
CA SER A 144 -3.36 -4.92 -7.05
C SER A 144 -3.26 -4.34 -8.46
N GLY A 145 -2.60 -5.03 -9.40
CA GLY A 145 -2.54 -4.64 -10.81
C GLY A 145 -3.91 -4.72 -11.50
N TYR A 146 -4.71 -5.75 -11.20
CA TYR A 146 -6.08 -5.85 -11.73
C TYR A 146 -6.99 -4.75 -11.17
N MET A 147 -6.84 -4.41 -9.89
CA MET A 147 -7.56 -3.29 -9.26
C MET A 147 -7.11 -1.94 -9.84
N ALA A 148 -5.81 -1.77 -10.14
CA ALA A 148 -5.29 -0.60 -10.83
C ALA A 148 -5.88 -0.47 -12.24
N GLY A 149 -6.02 -1.57 -12.98
CA GLY A 149 -6.70 -1.62 -14.28
C GLY A 149 -8.16 -1.20 -14.20
N LEU A 150 -8.92 -1.76 -13.23
CA LEU A 150 -10.32 -1.38 -12.98
C LEU A 150 -10.43 0.11 -12.65
N PHE A 151 -9.60 0.62 -11.75
CA PHE A 151 -9.60 2.02 -11.36
C PHE A 151 -9.27 2.95 -12.54
N SER A 152 -8.25 2.60 -13.32
CA SER A 152 -7.88 3.34 -14.53
C SER A 152 -9.03 3.40 -15.53
N ASN A 153 -9.72 2.28 -15.73
CA ASN A 153 -10.86 2.23 -16.64
C ASN A 153 -12.01 3.13 -16.16
N SER A 154 -12.35 3.06 -14.87
CA SER A 154 -13.41 3.87 -14.29
C SER A 154 -13.14 5.37 -14.43
N LEU A 155 -11.90 5.82 -14.14
CA LEU A 155 -11.55 7.24 -14.30
C LEU A 155 -11.50 7.69 -15.77
N ARG A 156 -11.17 6.80 -16.71
CA ARG A 156 -11.25 7.11 -18.16
C ARG A 156 -12.68 7.36 -18.62
N TYR A 157 -13.66 6.65 -18.05
CA TYR A 157 -15.08 6.97 -18.34
C TYR A 157 -15.43 8.41 -17.94
N LEU A 158 -14.84 8.91 -16.86
CA LEU A 158 -15.01 10.30 -16.41
C LEU A 158 -14.21 11.33 -17.24
N GLY A 159 -13.59 10.91 -18.36
CA GLY A 159 -12.89 11.80 -19.29
C GLY A 159 -11.47 12.18 -18.89
N LEU A 160 -10.91 11.53 -17.89
CA LEU A 160 -9.53 11.75 -17.48
C LEU A 160 -8.54 11.02 -18.39
N LYS A 161 -7.34 11.57 -18.55
CA LYS A 161 -6.21 10.89 -19.19
C LYS A 161 -5.56 9.94 -18.19
N VAL A 162 -5.95 8.68 -18.21
CA VAL A 162 -5.49 7.69 -17.24
C VAL A 162 -4.87 6.49 -17.92
N TYR A 163 -3.73 6.07 -17.42
CA TYR A 163 -2.95 4.94 -17.90
C TYR A 163 -2.76 3.91 -16.79
N ALA A 164 -3.13 2.66 -17.05
CA ALA A 164 -2.74 1.56 -16.20
C ALA A 164 -1.29 1.16 -16.53
N VAL A 165 -0.43 1.10 -15.51
CA VAL A 165 0.95 0.65 -15.64
C VAL A 165 1.06 -0.72 -14.97
N GLU A 166 1.01 -1.77 -15.77
CA GLU A 166 1.05 -3.16 -15.30
C GLU A 166 2.48 -3.55 -14.94
N PHE A 167 2.66 -4.00 -13.70
CA PHE A 167 3.93 -4.54 -13.24
C PHE A 167 4.11 -5.97 -13.76
N GLY A 168 5.29 -6.26 -14.32
CA GLY A 168 5.63 -7.60 -14.85
C GLY A 168 5.72 -7.67 -16.36
N MET A 169 5.28 -6.64 -17.07
CA MET A 169 5.60 -6.47 -18.48
C MET A 169 7.04 -5.94 -18.61
N GLY A 170 7.80 -6.44 -19.58
CA GLY A 170 9.20 -6.05 -19.75
C GLY A 170 9.44 -4.55 -19.99
N ASP A 171 8.41 -3.84 -20.42
CA ASP A 171 8.41 -2.39 -20.71
C ASP A 171 7.99 -1.49 -19.52
N TYR A 172 7.91 -2.06 -18.32
CA TYR A 172 7.44 -1.33 -17.14
C TYR A 172 8.25 -0.05 -16.86
N TRP A 173 9.58 -0.16 -16.95
CA TRP A 173 10.47 0.98 -16.75
C TRP A 173 10.36 2.02 -17.85
N ASP A 174 10.12 1.61 -19.09
CA ASP A 174 9.92 2.52 -20.22
C ASP A 174 8.66 3.36 -20.01
N LYS A 175 7.56 2.73 -19.56
CA LYS A 175 6.31 3.43 -19.22
C LYS A 175 6.46 4.42 -18.07
N LEU A 176 7.34 4.12 -17.11
CA LEU A 176 7.63 5.03 -16.00
C LEU A 176 8.55 6.19 -16.37
N SER A 177 9.40 6.00 -17.39
CA SER A 177 10.38 7.02 -17.80
C SER A 177 9.75 8.29 -18.38
N ILE A 178 8.50 8.20 -18.84
CA ILE A 178 7.76 9.33 -19.44
C ILE A 178 6.95 10.13 -18.42
N ILE A 179 6.87 9.67 -17.16
CA ILE A 179 6.12 10.34 -16.10
C ILE A 179 6.94 11.51 -15.55
N ASP A 180 6.31 12.66 -15.42
CA ASP A 180 6.96 13.88 -14.92
C ASP A 180 6.19 14.50 -13.73
N LYS A 181 6.63 15.71 -13.31
CA LYS A 181 6.09 16.38 -12.12
C LYS A 181 4.68 16.94 -12.29
N ASP A 182 4.21 17.07 -13.51
CA ASP A 182 2.86 17.52 -13.83
C ASP A 182 1.86 16.35 -13.87
N ASP A 183 2.35 15.14 -13.71
CA ASP A 183 1.54 13.92 -13.67
C ASP A 183 1.26 13.50 -12.23
N LEU A 184 0.29 12.59 -12.07
CA LEU A 184 -0.06 11.95 -10.81
C LEU A 184 0.13 10.45 -10.92
N VAL A 185 0.85 9.87 -9.97
CA VAL A 185 0.90 8.41 -9.81
C VAL A 185 0.01 7.99 -8.65
N ILE A 186 -0.85 6.99 -8.88
CA ILE A 186 -1.64 6.33 -7.84
C ILE A 186 -1.19 4.87 -7.78
N ALA A 187 -0.70 4.43 -6.65
CA ALA A 187 -0.23 3.08 -6.44
C ALA A 187 -1.15 2.30 -5.50
N ILE A 188 -1.43 1.04 -5.86
CA ILE A 188 -2.10 0.09 -4.98
C ILE A 188 -1.06 -0.95 -4.57
N SER A 189 -0.71 -0.99 -3.29
CA SER A 189 0.30 -1.90 -2.74
C SER A 189 -0.21 -2.55 -1.46
N LEU A 190 -0.74 -3.76 -1.60
CA LEU A 190 -1.36 -4.55 -0.53
C LEU A 190 -0.43 -5.68 -0.06
N PRO A 191 -0.71 -6.35 1.07
CA PRO A 191 0.11 -7.43 1.62
C PRO A 191 0.55 -8.49 0.60
N LYS A 192 1.72 -9.07 0.82
CA LYS A 192 2.57 -9.77 -0.15
C LYS A 192 3.19 -8.79 -1.15
N TYR A 193 3.54 -7.59 -0.63
CA TYR A 193 4.11 -6.47 -1.38
C TYR A 193 5.13 -6.91 -2.43
N THR A 194 4.96 -6.42 -3.65
CA THR A 194 5.89 -6.72 -4.75
C THR A 194 7.10 -5.79 -4.67
N ALA A 195 8.29 -6.35 -4.42
CA ALA A 195 9.52 -5.57 -4.22
C ALA A 195 9.78 -4.56 -5.34
N GLY A 196 9.62 -4.97 -6.60
CA GLY A 196 9.81 -4.08 -7.75
C GLY A 196 8.84 -2.90 -7.78
N VAL A 197 7.58 -3.07 -7.31
CA VAL A 197 6.64 -1.94 -7.15
C VAL A 197 7.17 -0.97 -6.11
N VAL A 198 7.63 -1.46 -4.96
CA VAL A 198 8.19 -0.60 -3.89
C VAL A 198 9.42 0.18 -4.39
N ASP A 199 10.30 -0.46 -5.18
CA ASP A 199 11.47 0.21 -5.75
C ASP A 199 11.09 1.35 -6.70
N VAL A 200 10.04 1.14 -7.50
CA VAL A 200 9.48 2.17 -8.37
C VAL A 200 8.90 3.33 -7.56
N LEU A 201 8.10 3.06 -6.53
CA LEU A 201 7.51 4.11 -5.70
C LEU A 201 8.59 4.94 -5.01
N ARG A 202 9.67 4.28 -4.57
CA ARG A 202 10.86 5.00 -4.06
C ARG A 202 11.46 5.91 -5.13
N ARG A 203 11.58 5.46 -6.36
CA ARG A 203 12.12 6.27 -7.47
C ARG A 203 11.22 7.45 -7.82
N ILE A 204 9.90 7.25 -7.90
CA ILE A 204 8.91 8.30 -8.12
C ILE A 204 9.01 9.38 -7.04
N HIS A 205 9.10 8.96 -5.76
CA HIS A 205 9.31 9.86 -4.64
C HIS A 205 10.62 10.68 -4.76
N GLN A 206 11.74 10.02 -5.14
CA GLN A 206 13.02 10.72 -5.35
C GLN A 206 12.96 11.74 -6.47
N LEU A 207 12.16 11.50 -7.51
CA LEU A 207 11.92 12.42 -8.63
C LEU A 207 10.94 13.54 -8.28
N GLN A 208 10.36 13.52 -7.07
CA GLN A 208 9.34 14.47 -6.61
C GLN A 208 8.10 14.51 -7.52
N ILE A 209 7.71 13.37 -8.09
CA ILE A 209 6.47 13.18 -8.82
C ILE A 209 5.34 12.99 -7.80
N PRO A 210 4.19 13.66 -7.97
CA PRO A 210 3.03 13.47 -7.09
C PRO A 210 2.63 12.00 -7.00
N LEU A 211 2.58 11.45 -5.77
CA LEU A 211 2.32 10.04 -5.52
C LEU A 211 1.29 9.84 -4.42
N VAL A 212 0.25 9.10 -4.74
CA VAL A 212 -0.80 8.63 -3.82
C VAL A 212 -0.65 7.13 -3.64
N LEU A 213 -0.85 6.66 -2.43
CA LEU A 213 -0.78 5.23 -2.10
C LEU A 213 -2.10 4.75 -1.52
N ILE A 214 -2.59 3.62 -2.00
CA ILE A 214 -3.64 2.81 -1.36
C ILE A 214 -2.94 1.55 -0.82
N THR A 215 -2.99 1.35 0.50
CA THR A 215 -2.32 0.25 1.17
C THR A 215 -3.12 -0.22 2.40
N ASP A 216 -2.67 -1.28 3.04
CA ASP A 216 -3.22 -1.72 4.32
C ASP A 216 -2.75 -0.84 5.50
N THR A 217 -3.35 -1.05 6.66
CA THR A 217 -3.09 -0.23 7.87
C THR A 217 -1.76 -0.52 8.57
N GLY A 218 -0.96 -1.46 8.08
CA GLY A 218 0.09 -2.00 8.93
C GLY A 218 1.51 -1.71 8.50
N LEU A 219 2.06 -2.54 7.62
CA LEU A 219 3.49 -2.68 7.43
C LEU A 219 3.93 -2.41 5.99
N SER A 220 3.16 -1.58 5.26
CA SER A 220 3.50 -1.29 3.87
C SER A 220 4.87 -0.63 3.75
N PRO A 221 5.79 -1.21 2.99
CA PRO A 221 7.13 -0.65 2.76
C PRO A 221 7.11 0.64 1.93
N ALA A 222 5.94 1.00 1.38
CA ALA A 222 5.75 2.19 0.56
C ALA A 222 5.20 3.40 1.33
N LEU A 223 4.79 3.25 2.60
CA LEU A 223 4.15 4.31 3.40
C LEU A 223 4.94 5.64 3.42
N GLY A 224 6.26 5.58 3.44
CA GLY A 224 7.11 6.78 3.52
C GLY A 224 7.36 7.49 2.18
N TYR A 225 6.75 7.04 1.08
CA TYR A 225 7.02 7.59 -0.25
C TYR A 225 5.86 8.42 -0.82
N ALA A 226 4.67 8.33 -0.24
CA ALA A 226 3.44 8.93 -0.77
C ALA A 226 2.74 9.85 0.22
N ASP A 227 2.09 10.87 -0.27
CA ASP A 227 1.11 11.71 0.42
C ASP A 227 0.10 12.22 -0.60
N PRO A 228 -1.19 11.92 -0.43
CA PRO A 228 -1.81 11.18 0.68
C PRO A 228 -1.66 9.64 0.59
N VAL A 229 -1.95 9.00 1.73
CA VAL A 229 -2.08 7.55 1.84
C VAL A 229 -3.51 7.21 2.24
N PHE A 230 -4.10 6.24 1.55
CA PHE A 230 -5.36 5.61 1.94
C PHE A 230 -5.08 4.26 2.59
N HIS A 231 -5.79 4.00 3.66
CA HIS A 231 -5.72 2.74 4.38
C HIS A 231 -6.96 1.88 4.12
N VAL A 232 -6.75 0.63 3.74
CA VAL A 232 -7.80 -0.35 3.52
C VAL A 232 -7.55 -1.59 4.37
N ASP A 233 -8.61 -2.11 4.95
CA ASP A 233 -8.53 -3.37 5.66
C ASP A 233 -8.60 -4.53 4.66
N VAL A 234 -7.66 -5.46 4.78
CA VAL A 234 -7.50 -6.61 3.88
C VAL A 234 -7.54 -7.93 4.63
N GLU A 235 -7.88 -7.90 5.92
CA GLU A 235 -7.98 -9.12 6.71
C GLU A 235 -9.15 -9.97 6.23
N SER A 236 -8.90 -11.25 6.01
CA SER A 236 -9.90 -12.17 5.48
C SER A 236 -10.07 -13.44 6.31
N GLY A 237 -9.11 -13.75 7.19
CA GLY A 237 -9.02 -15.07 7.81
C GLY A 237 -8.65 -16.20 6.83
N TYR A 238 -8.26 -15.87 5.59
CA TYR A 238 -7.89 -16.82 4.53
C TYR A 238 -6.51 -16.53 3.97
N TYR A 239 -5.99 -17.45 3.15
CA TYR A 239 -4.68 -17.29 2.50
C TYR A 239 -4.60 -16.07 1.56
N PHE A 240 -5.70 -15.65 0.97
CA PHE A 240 -5.79 -14.47 0.11
C PHE A 240 -6.44 -13.31 0.87
N PRO A 241 -5.97 -12.07 0.66
CA PRO A 241 -6.54 -10.88 1.30
C PRO A 241 -8.00 -10.64 0.89
N CYS A 242 -8.78 -10.00 1.77
CA CYS A 242 -10.05 -9.40 1.41
C CYS A 242 -9.80 -8.12 0.60
N TYR A 243 -10.40 -8.01 -0.57
CA TYR A 243 -10.25 -6.82 -1.43
C TYR A 243 -11.49 -5.91 -1.41
N ALA A 244 -12.53 -6.27 -0.67
CA ALA A 244 -13.81 -5.56 -0.64
C ALA A 244 -13.65 -4.10 -0.22
N GLY A 245 -12.89 -3.81 0.84
CA GLY A 245 -12.59 -2.45 1.28
C GLY A 245 -11.88 -1.61 0.22
N CYS A 246 -10.89 -2.21 -0.46
CA CYS A 246 -10.16 -1.52 -1.54
C CYS A 246 -11.05 -1.22 -2.74
N LEU A 247 -11.89 -2.16 -3.18
CA LEU A 247 -12.82 -1.97 -4.28
C LEU A 247 -13.89 -0.93 -3.94
N ALA A 248 -14.41 -0.94 -2.71
CA ALA A 248 -15.35 0.07 -2.23
C ALA A 248 -14.71 1.47 -2.20
N LEU A 249 -13.45 1.59 -1.76
CA LEU A 249 -12.70 2.84 -1.78
C LEU A 249 -12.50 3.35 -3.21
N ILE A 250 -12.06 2.50 -4.16
CA ILE A 250 -11.91 2.85 -5.58
C ILE A 250 -13.23 3.40 -6.14
N SER A 251 -14.33 2.70 -5.90
CA SER A 251 -15.67 3.12 -6.33
C SER A 251 -16.08 4.45 -5.71
N THR A 252 -15.75 4.68 -4.44
CA THR A 252 -16.00 5.93 -3.72
C THR A 252 -15.21 7.09 -4.30
N ILE A 253 -13.92 6.88 -4.59
CA ILE A 253 -13.07 7.89 -5.24
C ILE A 253 -13.64 8.25 -6.62
N CYS A 254 -14.04 7.27 -7.42
CA CYS A 254 -14.61 7.54 -8.75
C CYS A 254 -15.89 8.38 -8.66
N ARG A 255 -16.80 8.06 -7.73
CA ARG A 255 -18.01 8.88 -7.50
C ARG A 255 -17.67 10.29 -7.03
N ALA A 256 -16.71 10.44 -6.11
CA ALA A 256 -16.29 11.75 -5.64
C ALA A 256 -15.66 12.62 -6.75
N VAL A 257 -14.95 12.00 -7.69
CA VAL A 257 -14.42 12.69 -8.89
C VAL A 257 -15.56 13.12 -9.80
N ASP A 258 -16.57 12.28 -9.99
CA ASP A 258 -17.76 12.58 -10.78
C ASP A 258 -18.54 13.75 -10.18
N ASP A 259 -18.85 13.68 -8.88
CA ASP A 259 -19.55 14.73 -8.14
C ASP A 259 -18.81 16.07 -8.24
N ARG A 260 -17.49 16.06 -8.07
CA ARG A 260 -16.65 17.27 -8.14
C ARG A 260 -16.65 17.89 -9.53
N ARG A 261 -16.78 17.09 -10.57
CA ARG A 261 -16.85 17.53 -11.98
C ARG A 261 -18.26 17.89 -12.44
N GLN A 262 -19.25 17.78 -11.54
CA GLN A 262 -20.66 18.16 -11.77
C GLN A 262 -21.27 17.51 -13.04
N GLY A 263 -20.91 16.26 -13.32
CA GLY A 263 -21.42 15.53 -14.48
C GLY A 263 -21.00 16.09 -15.84
N GLY A 264 -19.97 16.94 -15.91
CA GLY A 264 -19.52 17.60 -17.14
C GLY A 264 -19.02 16.66 -18.26
N HIS A 265 -19.01 15.35 -17.98
CA HIS A 265 -18.68 14.29 -18.94
C HIS A 265 -19.91 13.52 -19.45
N HIS A 266 -21.14 13.87 -19.00
CA HIS A 266 -22.37 13.17 -19.36
C HIS A 266 -22.58 13.11 -20.88
N ASP A 267 -22.41 14.22 -21.58
CA ASP A 267 -22.52 14.27 -23.05
C ASP A 267 -21.47 13.38 -23.74
N ARG A 268 -20.28 13.29 -23.15
CA ARG A 268 -19.23 12.43 -23.67
C ARG A 268 -19.57 10.95 -23.48
N LEU A 269 -20.06 10.57 -22.30
CA LEU A 269 -20.49 9.20 -22.01
C LEU A 269 -21.64 8.79 -22.92
N THR A 270 -22.65 9.63 -23.06
CA THR A 270 -23.79 9.37 -23.97
C THR A 270 -23.34 9.17 -25.41
N ARG A 271 -22.33 9.93 -25.84
CA ARG A 271 -21.77 9.79 -27.19
C ARG A 271 -21.01 8.48 -27.34
N LEU A 272 -20.17 8.15 -26.35
CA LEU A 272 -19.41 6.88 -26.31
C LEU A 272 -20.36 5.67 -26.29
N GLU A 273 -21.40 5.68 -25.47
CA GLU A 273 -22.39 4.61 -25.41
C GLU A 273 -23.08 4.39 -26.75
N ARG A 274 -23.43 5.50 -27.41
CA ARG A 274 -24.06 5.44 -28.75
C ARG A 274 -23.11 4.84 -29.81
N GLU A 275 -21.83 5.26 -29.80
CA GLU A 275 -20.82 4.71 -30.68
C GLU A 275 -20.59 3.20 -30.43
N LEU A 276 -20.57 2.77 -29.15
CA LEU A 276 -20.38 1.37 -28.78
C LEU A 276 -21.60 0.50 -29.15
N MET A 277 -22.82 1.04 -29.03
CA MET A 277 -24.05 0.38 -29.54
C MET A 277 -24.02 0.23 -31.06
N ASP A 278 -23.65 1.29 -31.78
CA ASP A 278 -23.58 1.27 -33.25
C ASP A 278 -22.55 0.26 -33.77
N GLN A 279 -21.51 -0.01 -33.00
CA GLN A 279 -20.48 -1.02 -33.29
C GLN A 279 -20.82 -2.43 -32.79
N GLY A 280 -21.98 -2.62 -32.17
CA GLY A 280 -22.41 -3.92 -31.63
C GLY A 280 -21.59 -4.43 -30.42
N VAL A 281 -20.96 -3.51 -29.70
CA VAL A 281 -20.22 -3.86 -28.46
C VAL A 281 -21.19 -4.17 -27.32
N PHE A 282 -22.36 -3.55 -27.32
CA PHE A 282 -23.46 -3.83 -26.41
C PHE A 282 -24.66 -4.43 -27.15
N LEU A 283 -25.41 -5.29 -26.46
CA LEU A 283 -26.66 -5.91 -26.96
C LEU A 283 -27.83 -4.97 -26.74
#